data_411cc2f06e9d1a3d858bb2fc2630203b
#
_entry.id   411cc2f06e9d1a3d858bb2fc2630203b
#
_cell.length_a   1.000
_cell.length_b   1.000
_cell.length_c   1.000
_cell.angle_alpha   90.00
_cell.angle_beta   90.00
_cell.angle_gamma   90.00
#
_symmetry.space_group_name_H-M   'P 1'
#
loop_
_entity.id
_entity.type
_entity.pdbx_description
1 polymer ?
#
loop_
_entity_poly.entity_id
_entity_poly.type
_entity_poly.pdbx_seq_one_letter_code
_entity_poly.pdbx_strand_id
1 'polypeptide(L)'
;DLSITLEEAFTGKKQDIKFSTSEKCDTCKGSGSKPGHDAGSCSMCGGHGQVRSNQGFFTVQQTCPQCSGSGEEITNPCTSCNGQGKKQTSKKLSVTIPKGVDDGTRIRLAGKGEAGSRGAGNGDLYLFINVYSHDLFKRSEENLFFECPISIADAALGTAIEIPTIDGGKAKIKIPSGTQSGKQFR
;
A
#
# COMPACT_ATOMS: atom_id res chain seq x y z
N ASP A 1 0.02 4.84 2.52
CA ASP A 1 -1.41 4.96 2.81
C ASP A 1 -2.01 6.02 1.90
N LEU A 2 -3.25 5.82 1.48
CA LEU A 2 -4.00 6.74 0.65
C LEU A 2 -5.40 6.91 1.24
N SER A 3 -5.75 8.15 1.59
CA SER A 3 -7.07 8.47 2.14
C SER A 3 -7.98 9.03 1.04
N ILE A 4 -9.21 8.55 1.01
CA ILE A 4 -10.25 8.94 0.05
C ILE A 4 -11.55 9.22 0.78
N THR A 5 -12.45 9.98 0.14
CA THR A 5 -13.80 10.20 0.68
C THR A 5 -14.73 9.03 0.34
N LEU A 6 -15.91 9.00 0.97
CA LEU A 6 -16.91 7.95 0.73
C LEU A 6 -17.47 8.02 -0.69
N GLU A 7 -17.63 9.23 -1.24
CA GLU A 7 -18.08 9.46 -2.63
C GLU A 7 -17.01 9.00 -3.63
N GLU A 8 -15.73 9.24 -3.34
CA GLU A 8 -14.63 8.77 -4.16
C GLU A 8 -14.52 7.23 -4.13
N ALA A 9 -14.79 6.62 -2.97
CA ALA A 9 -14.88 5.17 -2.85
C ALA A 9 -16.06 4.60 -3.67
N PHE A 10 -17.20 5.31 -3.70
CA PHE A 10 -18.37 4.92 -4.47
C PHE A 10 -18.14 5.03 -5.98
N THR A 11 -17.59 6.15 -6.45
CA THR A 11 -17.41 6.40 -7.91
C THR A 11 -16.18 5.74 -8.49
N GLY A 12 -15.19 5.42 -7.64
CA GLY A 12 -13.85 5.08 -8.05
C GLY A 12 -13.05 6.30 -8.48
N LYS A 13 -11.75 6.26 -8.36
CA LYS A 13 -10.87 7.40 -8.64
C LYS A 13 -9.55 6.97 -9.26
N LYS A 14 -9.03 7.78 -10.19
CA LYS A 14 -7.62 7.73 -10.58
C LYS A 14 -6.86 8.80 -9.82
N GLN A 15 -5.79 8.40 -9.14
CA GLN A 15 -4.98 9.31 -8.36
C GLN A 15 -3.50 9.10 -8.59
N ASP A 16 -2.77 10.20 -8.74
CA ASP A 16 -1.33 10.18 -8.84
C ASP A 16 -0.72 10.23 -7.44
N ILE A 17 0.09 9.23 -7.12
CA ILE A 17 0.85 9.16 -5.88
C ILE A 17 2.31 9.45 -6.15
N LYS A 18 2.95 10.15 -5.23
CA LYS A 18 4.40 10.35 -5.20
C LYS A 18 4.95 9.55 -4.02
N PHE A 19 5.96 8.77 -4.27
CA PHE A 19 6.63 8.00 -3.21
C PHE A 19 8.13 7.89 -3.48
N SER A 20 8.89 7.80 -2.42
CA SER A 20 10.32 7.54 -2.49
C SER A 20 10.55 6.05 -2.62
N THR A 21 11.37 5.67 -3.57
CA THR A 21 11.74 4.28 -3.81
C THR A 21 13.22 4.20 -4.18
N SER A 22 13.81 3.04 -4.02
CA SER A 22 15.16 2.79 -4.50
C SER A 22 15.11 2.11 -5.86
N GLU A 23 15.84 2.66 -6.83
CA GLU A 23 16.01 2.11 -8.16
C GLU A 23 17.40 1.53 -8.36
N LYS A 24 17.52 0.62 -9.31
CA LYS A 24 18.83 0.09 -9.71
C LYS A 24 19.70 1.25 -10.17
N CYS A 25 20.93 1.27 -9.69
CA CYS A 25 21.91 2.25 -10.14
C CYS A 25 22.21 2.05 -11.62
N ASP A 26 21.98 3.06 -12.45
CA ASP A 26 22.19 3.00 -13.90
C ASP A 26 23.67 2.77 -14.26
N THR A 27 24.58 3.31 -13.44
CA THR A 27 26.02 3.23 -13.67
C THR A 27 26.54 1.80 -13.50
N CYS A 28 26.13 1.10 -12.45
CA CYS A 28 26.59 -0.27 -12.17
C CYS A 28 25.53 -1.33 -12.45
N LYS A 29 24.35 -0.95 -12.93
CA LYS A 29 23.21 -1.84 -13.24
C LYS A 29 22.80 -2.74 -12.07
N GLY A 30 23.02 -2.24 -10.82
CA GLY A 30 22.65 -2.95 -9.60
C GLY A 30 23.77 -3.79 -8.98
N SER A 31 24.93 -3.96 -9.59
CA SER A 31 26.04 -4.76 -9.04
C SER A 31 26.70 -4.14 -7.80
N GLY A 32 26.67 -2.81 -7.68
CA GLY A 32 27.40 -2.07 -6.65
C GLY A 32 28.88 -1.88 -6.97
N SER A 33 29.42 -2.59 -7.94
CA SER A 33 30.82 -2.48 -8.35
C SER A 33 31.00 -1.41 -9.43
N LYS A 34 32.19 -0.81 -9.52
CA LYS A 34 32.53 0.11 -10.60
C LYS A 34 32.42 -0.62 -11.95
N PRO A 35 31.92 0.02 -13.02
CA PRO A 35 31.85 -0.56 -14.34
C PRO A 35 33.21 -1.14 -14.79
N GLY A 36 33.18 -2.37 -15.29
CA GLY A 36 34.40 -3.10 -15.67
C GLY A 36 35.12 -3.85 -14.53
N HIS A 37 34.54 -3.81 -13.32
CA HIS A 37 35.02 -4.59 -12.18
C HIS A 37 33.86 -5.41 -11.62
N ASP A 38 34.05 -6.71 -11.53
CA ASP A 38 33.07 -7.60 -10.91
C ASP A 38 33.29 -7.71 -9.40
N ALA A 39 32.23 -8.05 -8.67
CA ALA A 39 32.36 -8.40 -7.26
C ALA A 39 33.13 -9.73 -7.14
N GLY A 40 34.13 -9.76 -6.30
CA GLY A 40 34.87 -10.97 -5.97
C GLY A 40 34.16 -11.86 -4.98
N SER A 41 34.50 -13.14 -4.92
CA SER A 41 34.06 -14.02 -3.84
C SER A 41 34.62 -13.54 -2.51
N CYS A 42 33.77 -13.50 -1.49
CA CYS A 42 34.17 -13.10 -0.13
C CYS A 42 35.28 -14.02 0.40
N SER A 43 36.41 -13.45 0.77
CA SER A 43 37.59 -14.18 1.25
C SER A 43 37.34 -14.99 2.51
N MET A 44 36.45 -14.51 3.39
CA MET A 44 36.16 -15.18 4.67
C MET A 44 35.26 -16.40 4.51
N CYS A 45 34.25 -16.37 3.65
CA CYS A 45 33.29 -17.46 3.47
C CYS A 45 33.43 -18.20 2.14
N GLY A 46 34.38 -17.83 1.29
CA GLY A 46 34.59 -18.48 -0.01
C GLY A 46 33.37 -18.39 -0.94
N GLY A 47 32.54 -17.35 -0.82
CA GLY A 47 31.33 -17.20 -1.61
C GLY A 47 30.04 -17.76 -0.98
N HIS A 48 30.14 -18.49 0.13
CA HIS A 48 28.99 -19.16 0.76
C HIS A 48 28.04 -18.22 1.54
N GLY A 49 28.44 -17.01 1.86
CA GLY A 49 27.65 -16.07 2.66
C GLY A 49 27.53 -16.42 4.13
N GLN A 50 27.96 -17.60 4.55
CA GLN A 50 27.90 -18.10 5.91
C GLN A 50 29.24 -18.68 6.35
N VAL A 51 29.56 -18.55 7.60
CA VAL A 51 30.73 -19.18 8.22
C VAL A 51 30.27 -20.22 9.23
N ARG A 52 31.00 -21.32 9.28
CA ARG A 52 30.77 -22.40 10.24
C ARG A 52 31.80 -22.32 11.38
N SER A 53 31.32 -22.27 12.57
CA SER A 53 32.16 -22.32 13.79
C SER A 53 31.83 -23.58 14.58
N ASN A 54 32.84 -24.38 14.88
CA ASN A 54 32.68 -25.56 15.71
C ASN A 54 32.92 -25.16 17.16
N GLN A 55 31.92 -25.31 18.01
CA GLN A 55 31.99 -25.13 19.46
C GLN A 55 31.77 -26.48 20.12
N GLY A 56 32.86 -27.17 20.35
CA GLY A 56 32.82 -28.52 20.93
C GLY A 56 32.11 -29.52 20.01
N PHE A 57 31.00 -30.10 20.47
CA PHE A 57 30.21 -31.07 19.70
C PHE A 57 29.17 -30.44 18.77
N PHE A 58 29.03 -29.10 18.77
CA PHE A 58 28.04 -28.40 17.97
C PHE A 58 28.69 -27.57 16.87
N THR A 59 28.17 -27.68 15.65
CA THR A 59 28.51 -26.80 14.54
C THR A 59 27.48 -25.70 14.46
N VAL A 60 27.89 -24.46 14.68
CA VAL A 60 27.06 -23.28 14.55
C VAL A 60 27.32 -22.64 13.20
N GLN A 61 26.26 -22.42 12.42
CA GLN A 61 26.28 -21.65 11.19
C GLN A 61 25.83 -20.22 11.46
N GLN A 62 26.64 -19.24 11.10
CA GLN A 62 26.28 -17.83 11.26
C GLN A 62 26.52 -17.07 9.96
N THR A 63 25.78 -15.98 9.75
CA THR A 63 25.97 -15.08 8.62
C THR A 63 27.40 -14.54 8.62
N CYS A 64 28.06 -14.59 7.48
CA CYS A 64 29.43 -14.09 7.36
C CYS A 64 29.48 -12.59 7.69
N PRO A 65 30.27 -12.17 8.69
CA PRO A 65 30.31 -10.76 9.11
C PRO A 65 30.96 -9.85 8.05
N GLN A 66 31.85 -10.37 7.22
CA GLN A 66 32.53 -9.58 6.20
C GLN A 66 31.60 -9.21 5.02
N CYS A 67 30.84 -10.16 4.50
CA CYS A 67 29.95 -9.94 3.36
C CYS A 67 28.47 -9.79 3.77
N SER A 68 28.15 -9.84 5.06
CA SER A 68 26.79 -9.77 5.58
C SER A 68 25.80 -10.72 4.87
N GLY A 69 26.26 -11.92 4.58
CA GLY A 69 25.47 -12.99 3.98
C GLY A 69 25.46 -13.01 2.46
N SER A 70 26.09 -12.06 1.81
CA SER A 70 26.06 -11.94 0.35
C SER A 70 26.94 -12.91 -0.41
N GLY A 71 27.99 -13.42 0.22
CA GLY A 71 29.00 -14.25 -0.45
C GLY A 71 30.00 -13.49 -1.30
N GLU A 72 29.76 -12.21 -1.57
CA GLU A 72 30.58 -11.39 -2.47
C GLU A 72 31.20 -10.20 -1.75
N GLU A 73 32.36 -9.77 -2.20
CA GLU A 73 33.07 -8.60 -1.70
C GLU A 73 33.31 -7.61 -2.84
N ILE A 74 32.89 -6.36 -2.64
CA ILE A 74 33.07 -5.28 -3.59
C ILE A 74 34.37 -4.56 -3.26
N THR A 75 35.43 -4.85 -3.99
CA THR A 75 36.75 -4.19 -3.84
C THR A 75 36.75 -2.79 -4.43
N ASN A 76 36.03 -2.57 -5.52
CA ASN A 76 35.94 -1.29 -6.21
C ASN A 76 34.46 -0.82 -6.22
N PRO A 77 34.02 -0.07 -5.20
CA PRO A 77 32.64 0.37 -5.12
C PRO A 77 32.28 1.38 -6.21
N CYS A 78 31.08 1.28 -6.75
CA CYS A 78 30.52 2.23 -7.68
C CYS A 78 30.38 3.60 -7.00
N THR A 79 30.99 4.63 -7.54
CA THR A 79 30.97 6.00 -7.00
C THR A 79 29.60 6.64 -7.02
N SER A 80 28.73 6.20 -7.96
CA SER A 80 27.37 6.74 -8.11
C SER A 80 26.39 6.26 -7.04
N CYS A 81 26.61 5.11 -6.42
CA CYS A 81 25.74 4.50 -5.41
C CYS A 81 26.51 4.05 -4.16
N ASN A 82 27.81 4.39 -4.06
CA ASN A 82 28.68 4.03 -2.93
C ASN A 82 28.64 2.52 -2.60
N GLY A 83 28.62 1.68 -3.63
CA GLY A 83 28.59 0.23 -3.45
C GLY A 83 27.23 -0.38 -3.20
N GLN A 84 26.18 0.41 -2.99
CA GLN A 84 24.84 -0.11 -2.64
C GLN A 84 24.10 -0.75 -3.85
N GLY A 85 24.50 -0.44 -5.07
CA GLY A 85 23.82 -0.90 -6.28
C GLY A 85 22.46 -0.24 -6.55
N LYS A 86 22.00 0.64 -5.64
CA LYS A 86 20.70 1.31 -5.67
C LYS A 86 20.86 2.81 -5.46
N LYS A 87 19.92 3.59 -6.00
CA LYS A 87 19.79 5.03 -5.76
C LYS A 87 18.38 5.35 -5.29
N GLN A 88 18.26 6.22 -4.31
CA GLN A 88 16.98 6.78 -3.89
C GLN A 88 16.44 7.70 -4.96
N THR A 89 15.19 7.48 -5.37
CA THR A 89 14.50 8.31 -6.36
C THR A 89 13.05 8.52 -5.96
N SER A 90 12.46 9.61 -6.41
CA SER A 90 11.03 9.88 -6.19
C SER A 90 10.28 9.57 -7.48
N LYS A 91 9.33 8.66 -7.39
CA LYS A 91 8.46 8.29 -8.52
C LYS A 91 7.05 8.84 -8.36
N LYS A 92 6.46 9.16 -9.50
CA LYS A 92 5.02 9.40 -9.63
C LYS A 92 4.39 8.18 -10.28
N LEU A 93 3.30 7.70 -9.72
CA LEU A 93 2.56 6.57 -10.25
C LEU A 93 1.07 6.88 -10.23
N SER A 94 0.40 6.70 -11.35
CA SER A 94 -1.06 6.81 -11.43
C SER A 94 -1.70 5.49 -11.05
N VAL A 95 -2.53 5.53 -10.01
CA VAL A 95 -3.21 4.35 -9.48
C VAL A 95 -4.71 4.51 -9.69
N THR A 96 -5.35 3.45 -10.19
CA THR A 96 -6.79 3.40 -10.33
C THR A 96 -7.39 2.69 -9.12
N ILE A 97 -8.21 3.40 -8.37
CA ILE A 97 -8.97 2.88 -7.25
C ILE A 97 -10.30 2.38 -7.81
N PRO A 98 -10.66 1.10 -7.64
CA PRO A 98 -11.92 0.57 -8.14
C PRO A 98 -13.11 1.16 -7.38
N LYS A 99 -14.29 1.10 -7.99
CA LYS A 99 -15.55 1.46 -7.35
C LYS A 99 -15.88 0.47 -6.23
N GLY A 100 -16.48 0.98 -5.16
CA GLY A 100 -16.94 0.15 -4.05
C GLY A 100 -15.83 -0.30 -3.10
N VAL A 101 -14.63 0.29 -3.19
CA VAL A 101 -13.51 -0.07 -2.32
C VAL A 101 -13.86 0.13 -0.84
N ASP A 102 -13.48 -0.83 0.00
CA ASP A 102 -13.69 -0.77 1.45
C ASP A 102 -12.50 -0.12 2.16
N ASP A 103 -12.77 0.39 3.36
CA ASP A 103 -11.71 0.82 4.27
C ASP A 103 -10.74 -0.32 4.58
N GLY A 104 -9.44 -0.02 4.65
CA GLY A 104 -8.39 -1.02 4.86
C GLY A 104 -8.07 -1.89 3.63
N THR A 105 -8.71 -1.66 2.48
CA THR A 105 -8.40 -2.40 1.25
C THR A 105 -6.94 -2.20 0.83
N ARG A 106 -6.29 -3.30 0.45
CA ARG A 106 -4.90 -3.32 -0.02
C ARG A 106 -4.83 -3.51 -1.51
N ILE A 107 -4.23 -2.56 -2.22
CA ILE A 107 -3.99 -2.65 -3.66
C ILE A 107 -2.51 -3.01 -3.87
N ARG A 108 -2.24 -4.15 -4.50
CA ARG A 108 -0.89 -4.59 -4.85
C ARG A 108 -0.52 -4.08 -6.23
N LEU A 109 0.60 -3.40 -6.33
CA LEU A 109 1.19 -2.91 -7.57
C LEU A 109 2.46 -3.70 -7.84
N ALA A 110 2.36 -4.75 -8.65
CA ALA A 110 3.44 -5.68 -8.91
C ALA A 110 4.65 -4.99 -9.56
N GLY A 111 5.85 -5.25 -9.03
CA GLY A 111 7.11 -4.72 -9.54
C GLY A 111 7.30 -3.20 -9.40
N LYS A 112 6.44 -2.51 -8.62
CA LYS A 112 6.52 -1.06 -8.37
C LYS A 112 7.18 -0.69 -7.05
N GLY A 113 7.57 -1.69 -6.25
CA GLY A 113 8.31 -1.50 -5.02
C GLY A 113 9.78 -1.15 -5.25
N GLU A 114 10.58 -1.30 -4.22
CA GLU A 114 12.01 -1.05 -4.25
C GLU A 114 12.78 -2.04 -5.12
N ALA A 115 13.87 -1.57 -5.72
CA ALA A 115 14.78 -2.43 -6.44
C ALA A 115 15.36 -3.52 -5.53
N GLY A 116 15.36 -4.75 -6.00
CA GLY A 116 16.04 -5.84 -5.32
C GLY A 116 17.54 -5.59 -5.22
N SER A 117 18.23 -6.27 -4.30
CA SER A 117 19.68 -6.17 -4.15
C SER A 117 20.37 -6.93 -5.29
N ARG A 118 21.50 -6.43 -5.74
CA ARG A 118 22.39 -7.13 -6.71
C ARG A 118 21.69 -7.58 -7.99
N GLY A 119 20.94 -6.69 -8.58
CA GLY A 119 20.27 -6.98 -9.84
C GLY A 119 19.00 -7.83 -9.74
N ALA A 120 18.60 -8.25 -8.54
CA ALA A 120 17.30 -8.91 -8.33
C ALA A 120 16.15 -8.03 -8.83
N GLY A 121 15.00 -8.64 -9.11
CA GLY A 121 13.79 -7.93 -9.53
C GLY A 121 13.32 -6.90 -8.49
N ASN A 122 12.48 -5.99 -8.92
CA ASN A 122 11.83 -5.06 -7.99
C ASN A 122 10.80 -5.81 -7.14
N GLY A 123 10.63 -5.38 -5.90
CA GLY A 123 9.53 -5.81 -5.05
C GLY A 123 8.20 -5.20 -5.50
N ASP A 124 7.15 -5.49 -4.74
CA ASP A 124 5.82 -4.95 -4.99
C ASP A 124 5.55 -3.76 -4.06
N LEU A 125 4.75 -2.83 -4.54
CA LEU A 125 4.23 -1.74 -3.74
C LEU A 125 2.81 -2.07 -3.29
N TYR A 126 2.56 -1.99 -2.00
CA TYR A 126 1.23 -2.14 -1.42
C TYR A 126 0.69 -0.76 -1.02
N LEU A 127 -0.49 -0.46 -1.51
CA LEU A 127 -1.22 0.74 -1.20
C LEU A 127 -2.39 0.38 -0.28
N PHE A 128 -2.45 0.99 0.89
CA PHE A 128 -3.55 0.83 1.84
C PHE A 128 -4.52 1.99 1.64
N ILE A 129 -5.78 1.66 1.43
CA ILE A 129 -6.85 2.63 1.24
C ILE A 129 -7.52 2.88 2.59
N ASN A 130 -7.60 4.14 3.00
CA ASN A 130 -8.35 4.58 4.16
C ASN A 130 -9.53 5.43 3.67
N VAL A 131 -10.75 5.05 4.04
CA VAL A 131 -11.95 5.80 3.70
C VAL A 131 -12.30 6.70 4.87
N TYR A 132 -12.36 8.02 4.63
CA TYR A 132 -12.79 8.96 5.68
C TYR A 132 -14.22 8.67 6.12
N SER A 133 -14.49 8.87 7.43
CA SER A 133 -15.86 8.91 7.92
C SER A 133 -16.61 10.04 7.25
N HIS A 134 -17.88 9.79 6.90
CA HIS A 134 -18.76 10.78 6.29
C HIS A 134 -19.72 11.37 7.34
N ASP A 135 -20.00 12.67 7.24
CA ASP A 135 -20.83 13.38 8.23
C ASP A 135 -22.27 12.87 8.28
N LEU A 136 -22.83 12.49 7.14
CA LEU A 136 -24.22 12.06 7.02
C LEU A 136 -24.40 10.55 6.93
N PHE A 137 -23.46 9.86 6.25
CA PHE A 137 -23.61 8.44 5.95
C PHE A 137 -22.68 7.59 6.82
N LYS A 138 -23.24 6.52 7.36
CA LYS A 138 -22.48 5.44 8.01
C LYS A 138 -22.48 4.25 7.05
N ARG A 139 -21.31 3.79 6.65
CA ARG A 139 -21.18 2.61 5.80
C ARG A 139 -21.03 1.35 6.66
N SER A 140 -21.76 0.31 6.32
CA SER A 140 -21.55 -1.02 6.83
C SER A 140 -21.60 -1.99 5.65
N GLU A 141 -20.44 -2.53 5.28
CA GLU A 141 -20.26 -3.38 4.10
C GLU A 141 -20.74 -2.67 2.82
N GLU A 142 -21.76 -3.23 2.16
CA GLU A 142 -22.36 -2.70 0.92
C GLU A 142 -23.49 -1.69 1.19
N ASN A 143 -23.89 -1.50 2.45
CA ASN A 143 -25.02 -0.66 2.81
C ASN A 143 -24.56 0.70 3.35
N LEU A 144 -25.31 1.73 2.99
CA LEU A 144 -25.19 3.07 3.56
C LEU A 144 -26.39 3.36 4.46
N PHE A 145 -26.12 3.81 5.66
CA PHE A 145 -27.12 4.21 6.64
C PHE A 145 -27.10 5.72 6.79
N PHE A 146 -28.29 6.30 6.77
CA PHE A 146 -28.52 7.71 7.01
C PHE A 146 -29.60 7.88 8.07
N GLU A 147 -29.34 8.67 9.10
CA GLU A 147 -30.30 8.98 10.15
C GLU A 147 -31.04 10.27 9.78
N CYS A 148 -32.34 10.15 9.51
CA CYS A 148 -33.19 11.28 9.14
C CYS A 148 -34.11 11.68 10.30
N PRO A 149 -33.95 12.87 10.88
CA PRO A 149 -34.89 13.38 11.87
C PRO A 149 -36.21 13.78 11.19
N ILE A 150 -37.33 13.32 11.73
CA ILE A 150 -38.68 13.69 11.27
C ILE A 150 -39.50 14.19 12.44
N SER A 151 -40.53 15.00 12.15
CA SER A 151 -41.44 15.46 13.19
C SER A 151 -42.36 14.35 13.68
N ILE A 152 -42.88 14.48 14.93
CA ILE A 152 -43.83 13.54 15.47
C ILE A 152 -45.12 13.51 14.63
N ALA A 153 -45.55 14.67 14.11
CA ALA A 153 -46.74 14.78 13.26
C ALA A 153 -46.56 13.99 11.96
N ASP A 154 -45.37 14.12 11.30
CA ASP A 154 -45.03 13.38 10.08
C ASP A 154 -44.96 11.87 10.33
N ALA A 155 -44.42 11.46 11.48
CA ALA A 155 -44.36 10.06 11.86
C ALA A 155 -45.77 9.47 12.14
N ALA A 156 -46.66 10.26 12.74
CA ALA A 156 -48.05 9.82 13.05
C ALA A 156 -48.93 9.75 11.81
N LEU A 157 -48.88 10.78 10.96
CA LEU A 157 -49.76 10.90 9.78
C LEU A 157 -49.20 10.18 8.54
N GLY A 158 -47.90 9.96 8.52
CA GLY A 158 -47.17 9.50 7.33
C GLY A 158 -46.83 10.68 6.40
N THR A 159 -45.66 10.57 5.76
CA THR A 159 -45.17 11.63 4.87
C THR A 159 -44.27 11.05 3.80
N ALA A 160 -43.88 11.88 2.86
CA ALA A 160 -42.83 11.56 1.92
C ALA A 160 -41.69 12.55 2.07
N ILE A 161 -40.51 12.07 2.37
CA ILE A 161 -39.32 12.89 2.59
C ILE A 161 -38.32 12.71 1.46
N GLU A 162 -37.56 13.74 1.20
CA GLU A 162 -36.41 13.68 0.29
C GLU A 162 -35.13 13.53 1.11
N ILE A 163 -34.35 12.51 0.80
CA ILE A 163 -33.05 12.26 1.43
C ILE A 163 -31.93 12.43 0.43
N PRO A 164 -30.74 12.88 0.85
CA PRO A 164 -29.58 12.93 -0.01
C PRO A 164 -29.13 11.52 -0.38
N THR A 165 -28.53 11.36 -1.56
CA THR A 165 -27.90 10.15 -2.01
C THR A 165 -26.39 10.37 -2.16
N ILE A 166 -25.58 9.30 -2.11
CA ILE A 166 -24.13 9.39 -2.17
C ILE A 166 -23.59 9.94 -3.49
N ASP A 167 -24.35 9.86 -4.55
CA ASP A 167 -24.06 10.44 -5.88
C ASP A 167 -24.36 11.94 -5.99
N GLY A 168 -24.79 12.57 -4.87
CA GLY A 168 -25.16 14.00 -4.83
C GLY A 168 -26.61 14.27 -5.30
N GLY A 169 -27.38 13.22 -5.61
CA GLY A 169 -28.79 13.30 -5.94
C GLY A 169 -29.68 13.36 -4.72
N LYS A 170 -31.00 13.18 -4.95
CA LYS A 170 -32.02 13.04 -3.90
C LYS A 170 -32.92 11.85 -4.22
N ALA A 171 -33.24 11.09 -3.19
CA ALA A 171 -34.22 10.01 -3.25
C ALA A 171 -35.42 10.35 -2.41
N LYS A 172 -36.62 10.00 -2.89
CA LYS A 172 -37.87 10.21 -2.17
C LYS A 172 -38.31 8.92 -1.47
N ILE A 173 -38.43 8.96 -0.15
CA ILE A 173 -38.87 7.84 0.66
C ILE A 173 -40.23 8.15 1.26
N LYS A 174 -41.17 7.19 1.14
CA LYS A 174 -42.49 7.26 1.74
C LYS A 174 -42.45 6.66 3.14
N ILE A 175 -42.82 7.44 4.14
CA ILE A 175 -42.91 7.01 5.52
C ILE A 175 -44.39 6.73 5.82
N PRO A 176 -44.72 5.48 6.19
CA PRO A 176 -46.11 5.13 6.59
C PRO A 176 -46.53 5.81 7.87
N SER A 177 -47.86 6.01 8.04
CA SER A 177 -48.42 6.50 9.29
C SER A 177 -48.15 5.54 10.45
N GLY A 178 -47.91 6.08 11.64
CA GLY A 178 -47.62 5.30 12.85
C GLY A 178 -46.16 4.77 12.89
N THR A 179 -45.26 5.32 12.10
CA THR A 179 -43.83 4.96 12.11
C THR A 179 -43.19 5.32 13.46
N GLN A 180 -42.48 4.37 14.06
CA GLN A 180 -41.79 4.55 15.33
C GLN A 180 -40.33 4.96 15.11
N SER A 181 -39.74 5.62 16.12
CA SER A 181 -38.32 6.01 16.11
C SER A 181 -37.43 4.80 15.95
N GLY A 182 -36.34 4.95 15.20
CA GLY A 182 -35.38 3.89 14.93
C GLY A 182 -35.81 2.87 13.87
N LYS A 183 -37.02 3.03 13.26
CA LYS A 183 -37.44 2.16 12.17
C LYS A 183 -36.59 2.39 10.90
N GLN A 184 -36.09 1.31 10.33
CA GLN A 184 -35.31 1.34 9.12
C GLN A 184 -36.18 1.14 7.88
N PHE A 185 -35.89 1.92 6.85
CA PHE A 185 -36.48 1.82 5.52
C PHE A 185 -35.35 1.58 4.48
N ARG A 186 -35.67 0.83 3.44
CA ARG A 186 -34.73 0.54 2.36
C ARG A 186 -35.32 0.95 1.01
#